data_2fc4d4107a83a9330d539c6b2e94f9a1
#
_entry.id   2fc4d4107a83a9330d539c6b2e94f9a1
#
_cell.length_a   1.000
_cell.length_b   1.000
_cell.length_c   1.000
_cell.angle_alpha   90.00
_cell.angle_beta   90.00
_cell.angle_gamma   90.00
#
_symmetry.space_group_name_H-M   'P 1'
#
loop_
_entity.id
_entity.type
_entity.pdbx_description
1 polymer ?
#
loop_
_entity_poly.entity_id
_entity_poly.type
_entity_poly.pdbx_seq_one_letter_code
_entity_poly.pdbx_strand_id
1 'polypeptide(L)'
;MGKTGERGEMGGMSETGKVGKPFFSVIVPAHNSEFFILRCLSSIIRQTFTDYELIVVCDRCGDNTDGIARTLADKVIITDYGMDGLARNAGIDAAEGEWILFLDDDDWWIHDYVLEELHKAATQHGFLADVMTFDFIWNTPPEGIPAYYKNEAGAANIAVWSKAFRRELIGDTRFPAIRMKSDVGFMKQIVDKKPLCYATHQLMYYYNFMRPGSQTELYERAKREAEE
;
A
#
# COMPACT_ATOMS: atom_id res chain seq x y z
N MET A 1 -1.35 -42.81 -41.95
CA MET A 1 -2.50 -42.05 -41.36
C MET A 1 -2.06 -41.60 -39.97
N GLY A 2 -1.60 -40.36 -39.92
CA GLY A 2 -1.12 -39.74 -38.68
C GLY A 2 -2.29 -39.13 -37.92
N LYS A 3 -2.34 -39.30 -36.61
CA LYS A 3 -3.18 -38.53 -35.69
C LYS A 3 -2.31 -37.47 -35.06
N THR A 4 -2.55 -36.21 -35.41
CA THR A 4 -2.04 -35.01 -34.76
C THR A 4 -2.76 -34.87 -33.44
N GLY A 5 -1.99 -34.97 -32.32
CA GLY A 5 -2.46 -34.65 -30.99
C GLY A 5 -2.43 -33.15 -30.79
N GLU A 6 -3.58 -32.55 -30.53
CA GLU A 6 -3.71 -31.18 -30.04
C GLU A 6 -3.08 -31.09 -28.63
N ARG A 7 -2.08 -30.24 -28.49
CA ARG A 7 -1.57 -29.85 -27.17
C ARG A 7 -2.49 -28.78 -26.65
N GLY A 8 -3.29 -29.14 -25.63
CA GLY A 8 -4.02 -28.16 -24.84
C GLY A 8 -3.05 -27.20 -24.15
N GLU A 9 -3.28 -25.92 -24.31
CA GLU A 9 -2.61 -24.87 -23.56
C GLU A 9 -2.92 -25.06 -22.06
N MET A 10 -1.92 -25.45 -21.30
CA MET A 10 -2.01 -25.40 -19.83
C MET A 10 -1.92 -23.95 -19.42
N GLY A 11 -3.03 -23.40 -18.91
CA GLY A 11 -3.07 -22.09 -18.26
C GLY A 11 -1.98 -22.03 -17.18
N GLY A 12 -1.15 -20.97 -17.25
CA GLY A 12 -0.04 -20.78 -16.32
C GLY A 12 -0.54 -20.74 -14.88
N MET A 13 -0.08 -21.69 -14.08
CA MET A 13 -0.19 -21.61 -12.62
C MET A 13 0.76 -20.51 -12.17
N SER A 14 0.26 -19.52 -11.40
CA SER A 14 1.14 -18.59 -10.69
C SER A 14 1.98 -19.39 -9.69
N GLU A 15 3.22 -18.98 -9.45
CA GLU A 15 4.16 -19.67 -8.55
C GLU A 15 3.64 -19.84 -7.11
N THR A 16 2.55 -19.13 -6.73
CA THR A 16 1.91 -19.19 -5.40
C THR A 16 0.73 -20.16 -5.29
N GLY A 17 0.37 -20.89 -6.37
CA GLY A 17 -0.72 -21.87 -6.35
C GLY A 17 -2.13 -21.29 -6.20
N LYS A 18 -2.30 -19.96 -6.25
CA LYS A 18 -3.61 -19.29 -6.20
C LYS A 18 -4.25 -19.34 -7.60
N VAL A 19 -5.48 -19.87 -7.67
CA VAL A 19 -6.26 -19.93 -8.91
C VAL A 19 -7.15 -18.68 -8.97
N GLY A 20 -6.81 -17.74 -9.87
CA GLY A 20 -7.57 -16.50 -10.07
C GLY A 20 -6.77 -15.24 -9.68
N LYS A 21 -7.36 -14.08 -9.94
CA LYS A 21 -6.79 -12.80 -9.49
C LYS A 21 -7.04 -12.63 -8.01
N PRO A 22 -6.09 -12.06 -7.23
CA PRO A 22 -6.29 -11.82 -5.81
C PRO A 22 -7.37 -10.74 -5.59
N PHE A 23 -8.02 -10.78 -4.43
CA PHE A 23 -8.97 -9.73 -4.06
C PHE A 23 -8.25 -8.42 -3.72
N PHE A 24 -7.15 -8.49 -2.96
CA PHE A 24 -6.33 -7.32 -2.64
C PHE A 24 -4.93 -7.40 -3.23
N SER A 25 -4.39 -6.24 -3.66
CA SER A 25 -2.95 -6.02 -3.84
C SER A 25 -2.47 -5.06 -2.77
N VAL A 26 -1.53 -5.51 -1.92
CA VAL A 26 -0.89 -4.66 -0.92
C VAL A 26 0.48 -4.25 -1.45
N ILE A 27 0.67 -2.95 -1.65
CA ILE A 27 1.87 -2.36 -2.24
C ILE A 27 2.68 -1.67 -1.14
N VAL A 28 3.94 -2.09 -0.98
CA VAL A 28 4.89 -1.52 -0.03
C VAL A 28 6.05 -0.90 -0.80
N PRO A 29 6.08 0.44 -0.98
CA PRO A 29 7.29 1.12 -1.44
C PRO A 29 8.33 1.07 -0.34
N ALA A 30 9.57 0.71 -0.63
CA ALA A 30 10.62 0.55 0.36
C ALA A 30 11.94 1.21 -0.08
N HIS A 31 12.60 1.89 0.88
CA HIS A 31 13.91 2.49 0.66
C HIS A 31 14.75 2.47 1.94
N ASN A 32 15.82 1.67 1.97
CA ASN A 32 16.74 1.57 3.11
C ASN A 32 16.01 1.39 4.45
N SER A 33 15.16 0.37 4.54
CA SER A 33 14.28 0.11 5.68
C SER A 33 14.54 -1.23 6.37
N GLU A 34 15.76 -1.79 6.29
CA GLU A 34 16.09 -3.11 6.86
C GLU A 34 15.69 -3.28 8.33
N PHE A 35 15.69 -2.19 9.13
CA PHE A 35 15.29 -2.22 10.54
C PHE A 35 13.77 -2.17 10.77
N PHE A 36 12.98 -1.79 9.77
CA PHE A 36 11.55 -1.56 9.91
C PHE A 36 10.71 -2.53 9.08
N ILE A 37 11.17 -2.85 7.87
CA ILE A 37 10.39 -3.59 6.87
C ILE A 37 9.91 -4.95 7.38
N LEU A 38 10.68 -5.63 8.24
CA LEU A 38 10.26 -6.92 8.81
C LEU A 38 8.97 -6.79 9.61
N ARG A 39 8.80 -5.72 10.40
CA ARG A 39 7.57 -5.45 11.16
C ARG A 39 6.42 -5.13 10.23
N CYS A 40 6.64 -4.26 9.25
CA CYS A 40 5.68 -3.91 8.23
C CYS A 40 5.13 -5.18 7.54
N LEU A 41 5.99 -5.96 6.90
CA LEU A 41 5.60 -7.16 6.16
C LEU A 41 4.99 -8.24 7.08
N SER A 42 5.51 -8.38 8.31
CA SER A 42 4.92 -9.31 9.29
C SER A 42 3.48 -8.96 9.63
N SER A 43 3.10 -7.68 9.66
CA SER A 43 1.72 -7.28 9.90
C SER A 43 0.78 -7.65 8.75
N ILE A 44 1.31 -7.80 7.53
CA ILE A 44 0.56 -8.22 6.34
C ILE A 44 0.43 -9.74 6.29
N ILE A 45 1.54 -10.47 6.45
CA ILE A 45 1.52 -11.95 6.32
C ILE A 45 0.75 -12.66 7.43
N ARG A 46 0.51 -11.99 8.58
CA ARG A 46 -0.33 -12.53 9.67
C ARG A 46 -1.82 -12.30 9.46
N GLN A 47 -2.24 -11.65 8.38
CA GLN A 47 -3.66 -11.39 8.13
C GLN A 47 -4.45 -12.70 8.00
N THR A 48 -5.63 -12.74 8.62
CA THR A 48 -6.56 -13.89 8.59
C THR A 48 -7.16 -14.11 7.21
N PHE A 49 -7.36 -13.04 6.44
CA PHE A 49 -7.79 -13.10 5.05
C PHE A 49 -6.60 -13.32 4.13
N THR A 50 -6.63 -14.37 3.30
CA THR A 50 -5.46 -14.83 2.53
C THR A 50 -5.54 -14.58 1.02
N ASP A 51 -6.69 -14.11 0.51
CA ASP A 51 -6.84 -13.80 -0.93
C ASP A 51 -6.29 -12.41 -1.26
N TYR A 52 -4.98 -12.27 -1.12
CA TYR A 52 -4.21 -11.07 -1.46
C TYR A 52 -2.87 -11.43 -2.08
N GLU A 53 -2.24 -10.46 -2.71
CA GLU A 53 -0.83 -10.46 -3.08
C GLU A 53 -0.08 -9.34 -2.37
N LEU A 54 1.16 -9.61 -1.98
CA LEU A 54 2.07 -8.65 -1.38
C LEU A 54 3.16 -8.26 -2.37
N ILE A 55 3.20 -6.99 -2.76
CA ILE A 55 4.14 -6.43 -3.72
C ILE A 55 5.05 -5.44 -3.00
N VAL A 56 6.35 -5.74 -2.92
CA VAL A 56 7.35 -4.81 -2.37
C VAL A 56 8.13 -4.19 -3.51
N VAL A 57 8.22 -2.86 -3.54
CA VAL A 57 9.01 -2.13 -4.52
C VAL A 57 10.21 -1.51 -3.82
N CYS A 58 11.37 -2.15 -3.94
CA CYS A 58 12.64 -1.68 -3.38
C CYS A 58 13.27 -0.65 -4.32
N ASP A 59 13.14 0.64 -3.96
CA ASP A 59 13.68 1.75 -4.74
C ASP A 59 15.01 2.23 -4.15
N ARG A 60 16.12 2.00 -4.86
CA ARG A 60 17.50 2.37 -4.44
C ARG A 60 17.90 1.81 -3.07
N CYS A 61 17.50 0.60 -2.75
CA CYS A 61 17.93 -0.02 -1.50
C CYS A 61 19.42 -0.35 -1.55
N GLY A 62 20.18 0.21 -0.60
CA GLY A 62 21.61 -0.05 -0.39
C GLY A 62 21.91 -0.93 0.82
N ASP A 63 20.87 -1.32 1.55
CA ASP A 63 20.91 -2.18 2.74
C ASP A 63 20.25 -3.55 2.45
N ASN A 64 19.93 -4.34 3.48
CA ASN A 64 19.31 -5.66 3.29
C ASN A 64 17.78 -5.63 3.15
N THR A 65 17.17 -4.48 2.82
CA THR A 65 15.72 -4.34 2.65
C THR A 65 15.16 -5.34 1.62
N ASP A 66 15.79 -5.44 0.45
CA ASP A 66 15.34 -6.35 -0.62
C ASP A 66 15.54 -7.83 -0.26
N GLY A 67 16.62 -8.15 0.47
CA GLY A 67 16.85 -9.49 1.01
C GLY A 67 15.72 -9.95 1.92
N ILE A 68 15.27 -9.08 2.85
CA ILE A 68 14.14 -9.36 3.74
C ILE A 68 12.85 -9.48 2.94
N ALA A 69 12.59 -8.54 2.02
CA ALA A 69 11.39 -8.53 1.19
C ALA A 69 11.21 -9.84 0.41
N ARG A 70 12.28 -10.36 -0.20
CA ARG A 70 12.27 -11.63 -0.98
C ARG A 70 11.88 -12.86 -0.17
N THR A 71 11.96 -12.81 1.15
CA THR A 71 11.56 -13.94 2.00
C THR A 71 10.08 -13.95 2.34
N LEU A 72 9.37 -12.84 2.13
CA LEU A 72 8.02 -12.63 2.67
C LEU A 72 7.00 -12.19 1.59
N ALA A 73 7.45 -11.50 0.53
CA ALA A 73 6.56 -10.94 -0.48
C ALA A 73 6.33 -11.92 -1.64
N ASP A 74 5.15 -11.85 -2.25
CA ASP A 74 4.82 -12.59 -3.48
C ASP A 74 5.59 -12.02 -4.68
N LYS A 75 5.76 -10.69 -4.73
CA LYS A 75 6.50 -9.98 -5.79
C LYS A 75 7.47 -8.96 -5.18
N VAL A 76 8.73 -8.96 -5.64
CA VAL A 76 9.72 -7.91 -5.30
C VAL A 76 10.22 -7.26 -6.58
N ILE A 77 10.01 -5.94 -6.69
CA ILE A 77 10.41 -5.13 -7.83
C ILE A 77 11.58 -4.23 -7.39
N ILE A 78 12.66 -4.25 -8.15
CA ILE A 78 13.83 -3.39 -7.89
C ILE A 78 13.79 -2.21 -8.86
N THR A 79 13.90 -1.00 -8.33
CA THR A 79 13.86 0.24 -9.11
C THR A 79 14.99 1.20 -8.71
N ASP A 80 15.21 2.21 -9.54
CA ASP A 80 16.22 3.27 -9.32
C ASP A 80 15.61 4.65 -9.59
N TYR A 81 14.41 4.91 -9.05
CA TYR A 81 13.73 6.19 -9.26
C TYR A 81 14.13 7.27 -8.25
N GLY A 82 14.37 6.90 -7.00
CA GLY A 82 14.62 7.82 -5.89
C GLY A 82 13.39 8.69 -5.56
N MET A 83 12.20 8.15 -5.80
CA MET A 83 10.91 8.82 -5.60
C MET A 83 9.85 7.79 -5.19
N ASP A 84 9.29 7.95 -4.01
CA ASP A 84 8.27 7.08 -3.44
C ASP A 84 7.02 6.94 -4.32
N GLY A 85 6.58 8.04 -4.95
CA GLY A 85 5.45 8.01 -5.88
C GLY A 85 5.70 7.14 -7.11
N LEU A 86 6.91 7.13 -7.67
CA LEU A 86 7.26 6.26 -8.80
C LEU A 86 7.41 4.80 -8.38
N ALA A 87 7.89 4.54 -7.17
CA ALA A 87 7.89 3.19 -6.60
C ALA A 87 6.45 2.67 -6.44
N ARG A 88 5.53 3.49 -5.90
CA ARG A 88 4.10 3.13 -5.83
C ARG A 88 3.50 2.86 -7.22
N ASN A 89 3.88 3.65 -8.24
CA ASN A 89 3.42 3.41 -9.61
C ASN A 89 3.86 2.05 -10.15
N ALA A 90 5.12 1.66 -9.94
CA ALA A 90 5.59 0.33 -10.33
C ALA A 90 4.80 -0.79 -9.62
N GLY A 91 4.43 -0.57 -8.36
CA GLY A 91 3.55 -1.48 -7.63
C GLY A 91 2.13 -1.54 -8.24
N ILE A 92 1.53 -0.38 -8.60
CA ILE A 92 0.23 -0.32 -9.28
C ILE A 92 0.26 -1.10 -10.60
N ASP A 93 1.32 -0.92 -11.39
CA ASP A 93 1.46 -1.57 -12.70
C ASP A 93 1.59 -3.10 -12.58
N ALA A 94 2.13 -3.61 -11.46
CA ALA A 94 2.27 -5.03 -11.17
C ALA A 94 1.06 -5.66 -10.45
N ALA A 95 0.13 -4.82 -9.96
CA ALA A 95 -1.01 -5.24 -9.15
C ALA A 95 -2.11 -5.88 -10.00
N GLU A 96 -2.60 -7.05 -9.54
CA GLU A 96 -3.67 -7.81 -10.19
C GLU A 96 -4.99 -7.78 -9.40
N GLY A 97 -4.94 -7.39 -8.11
CA GLY A 97 -6.07 -7.36 -7.19
C GLY A 97 -7.21 -6.44 -7.61
N GLU A 98 -8.42 -6.76 -7.15
CA GLU A 98 -9.58 -5.89 -7.34
C GLU A 98 -9.44 -4.57 -6.57
N TRP A 99 -8.85 -4.66 -5.37
CA TRP A 99 -8.57 -3.53 -4.50
C TRP A 99 -7.08 -3.35 -4.27
N ILE A 100 -6.63 -2.09 -4.27
CA ILE A 100 -5.24 -1.71 -4.02
C ILE A 100 -5.13 -0.98 -2.69
N LEU A 101 -4.18 -1.42 -1.85
CA LEU A 101 -3.78 -0.77 -0.62
C LEU A 101 -2.30 -0.40 -0.69
N PHE A 102 -1.95 0.70 -0.03
CA PHE A 102 -0.56 1.09 0.20
C PHE A 102 -0.24 0.98 1.68
N LEU A 103 0.97 0.51 1.99
CA LEU A 103 1.52 0.48 3.34
C LEU A 103 2.97 0.95 3.27
N ASP A 104 3.33 1.98 4.04
CA ASP A 104 4.69 2.48 4.06
C ASP A 104 5.61 1.50 4.84
N ASP A 105 6.87 1.38 4.43
CA ASP A 105 7.80 0.34 4.88
C ASP A 105 8.20 0.41 6.35
N ASP A 106 7.90 1.52 7.03
CA ASP A 106 8.14 1.79 8.44
C ASP A 106 6.87 1.76 9.31
N ASP A 107 5.71 1.59 8.70
CA ASP A 107 4.39 1.50 9.32
C ASP A 107 3.92 0.05 9.46
N TRP A 108 2.76 -0.17 10.10
CA TRP A 108 2.17 -1.53 10.22
C TRP A 108 0.67 -1.50 10.49
N TRP A 109 -0.01 -2.57 10.14
CA TRP A 109 -1.38 -2.83 10.57
C TRP A 109 -1.40 -3.31 12.02
N ILE A 110 -2.34 -2.78 12.80
CA ILE A 110 -2.36 -2.98 14.26
C ILE A 110 -2.96 -4.30 14.72
N HIS A 111 -3.67 -5.02 13.83
CA HIS A 111 -4.26 -6.33 14.10
C HIS A 111 -4.31 -7.22 12.85
N ASP A 112 -4.56 -8.52 13.05
CA ASP A 112 -4.40 -9.53 12.01
C ASP A 112 -5.67 -9.74 11.15
N TYR A 113 -6.73 -8.92 11.30
CA TYR A 113 -8.02 -9.01 10.57
C TYR A 113 -8.37 -7.75 9.76
N VAL A 114 -7.41 -6.90 9.42
CA VAL A 114 -7.61 -5.69 8.60
C VAL A 114 -8.20 -6.05 7.23
N LEU A 115 -7.59 -6.99 6.52
CA LEU A 115 -8.07 -7.39 5.18
C LEU A 115 -9.42 -8.09 5.27
N GLU A 116 -9.68 -8.86 6.33
CA GLU A 116 -10.98 -9.50 6.54
C GLU A 116 -12.11 -8.47 6.72
N GLU A 117 -11.89 -7.41 7.52
CA GLU A 117 -12.87 -6.35 7.72
C GLU A 117 -13.12 -5.53 6.44
N LEU A 118 -12.06 -5.23 5.67
CA LEU A 118 -12.19 -4.57 4.37
C LEU A 118 -12.94 -5.46 3.37
N HIS A 119 -12.67 -6.75 3.34
CA HIS A 119 -13.37 -7.70 2.49
C HIS A 119 -14.85 -7.81 2.86
N LYS A 120 -15.18 -7.93 4.15
CA LYS A 120 -16.57 -7.92 4.64
C LYS A 120 -17.31 -6.65 4.19
N ALA A 121 -16.67 -5.47 4.33
CA ALA A 121 -17.25 -4.22 3.88
C ALA A 121 -17.49 -4.23 2.36
N ALA A 122 -16.47 -4.60 1.57
CA ALA A 122 -16.52 -4.58 0.10
C ALA A 122 -17.54 -5.57 -0.50
N THR A 123 -17.88 -6.64 0.22
CA THR A 123 -18.80 -7.70 -0.26
C THR A 123 -20.21 -7.59 0.31
N GLN A 124 -20.52 -6.57 1.11
CA GLN A 124 -21.89 -6.34 1.59
C GLN A 124 -22.83 -6.07 0.40
N HIS A 125 -24.05 -6.60 0.51
CA HIS A 125 -25.08 -6.40 -0.52
C HIS A 125 -25.36 -4.92 -0.76
N GLY A 126 -25.25 -4.48 -2.02
CA GLY A 126 -25.44 -3.08 -2.41
C GLY A 126 -24.25 -2.17 -2.13
N PHE A 127 -23.09 -2.71 -1.78
CA PHE A 127 -21.86 -1.91 -1.62
C PHE A 127 -21.36 -1.39 -2.98
N LEU A 128 -21.30 -0.07 -3.10
CA LEU A 128 -20.96 0.61 -4.35
C LEU A 128 -19.72 1.53 -4.24
N ALA A 129 -19.04 1.53 -3.07
CA ALA A 129 -17.91 2.43 -2.89
C ALA A 129 -16.72 2.07 -3.78
N ASP A 130 -16.01 3.11 -4.21
CA ASP A 130 -14.78 3.04 -4.98
C ASP A 130 -13.54 3.19 -4.09
N VAL A 131 -13.73 3.81 -2.92
CA VAL A 131 -12.68 4.04 -1.91
C VAL A 131 -13.24 3.69 -0.53
N MET A 132 -12.52 2.85 0.20
CA MET A 132 -12.74 2.64 1.63
C MET A 132 -11.69 3.39 2.43
N THR A 133 -12.09 4.10 3.48
CA THR A 133 -11.17 4.75 4.42
C THR A 133 -11.23 4.07 5.78
N PHE A 134 -10.12 4.05 6.51
CA PHE A 134 -10.03 3.50 7.85
C PHE A 134 -9.25 4.42 8.78
N ASP A 135 -9.45 4.24 10.08
CA ASP A 135 -8.86 5.06 11.11
C ASP A 135 -7.42 4.61 11.41
N PHE A 136 -6.63 5.50 11.97
CA PHE A 136 -5.25 5.22 12.31
C PHE A 136 -4.83 5.90 13.63
N ILE A 137 -3.78 5.40 14.21
CA ILE A 137 -3.03 6.07 15.28
C ILE A 137 -1.64 6.42 14.79
N TRP A 138 -1.05 7.42 15.40
CA TRP A 138 0.31 7.86 15.11
C TRP A 138 1.02 8.31 16.38
N ASN A 139 2.33 8.19 16.43
CA ASN A 139 3.13 8.72 17.53
C ASN A 139 3.31 10.22 17.33
N THR A 140 2.87 11.02 18.32
CA THR A 140 3.00 12.48 18.26
C THR A 140 4.34 12.95 18.85
N PRO A 141 5.12 13.81 18.14
CA PRO A 141 6.29 14.43 18.74
C PRO A 141 5.86 15.50 19.79
N PRO A 142 6.70 15.79 20.80
CA PRO A 142 7.98 15.12 21.11
C PRO A 142 7.84 13.85 21.97
N GLU A 143 6.67 13.60 22.55
CA GLU A 143 6.51 12.59 23.63
C GLU A 143 6.30 11.17 23.10
N GLY A 144 6.04 11.00 21.79
CA GLY A 144 5.75 9.70 21.19
C GLY A 144 4.42 9.09 21.66
N ILE A 145 3.53 9.88 22.24
CA ILE A 145 2.21 9.43 22.72
C ILE A 145 1.32 9.14 21.50
N PRO A 146 0.72 7.95 21.40
CA PRO A 146 -0.18 7.64 20.30
C PRO A 146 -1.40 8.57 20.31
N ALA A 147 -1.66 9.21 19.15
CA ALA A 147 -2.87 9.99 18.91
C ALA A 147 -3.76 9.27 17.89
N TYR A 148 -5.05 9.23 18.18
CA TYR A 148 -6.06 8.63 17.31
C TYR A 148 -6.54 9.65 16.26
N TYR A 149 -6.63 9.19 15.00
CA TYR A 149 -7.19 9.95 13.91
C TYR A 149 -8.37 9.19 13.29
N LYS A 150 -9.55 9.82 13.33
CA LYS A 150 -10.76 9.31 12.70
C LYS A 150 -10.84 9.80 11.25
N ASN A 151 -10.86 8.86 10.34
CA ASN A 151 -11.05 9.15 8.92
C ASN A 151 -12.56 9.29 8.60
N GLU A 152 -12.94 10.43 8.07
CA GLU A 152 -14.30 10.64 7.58
C GLU A 152 -14.48 10.04 6.17
N ALA A 153 -15.72 9.70 5.82
CA ALA A 153 -16.04 9.28 4.46
C ALA A 153 -15.78 10.43 3.49
N GLY A 154 -14.75 10.29 2.70
CA GLY A 154 -14.34 11.30 1.72
C GLY A 154 -12.86 11.18 1.40
N ALA A 155 -12.49 11.54 0.19
CA ALA A 155 -11.11 11.49 -0.25
C ALA A 155 -10.30 12.73 0.17
N ALA A 156 -10.82 13.56 1.10
CA ALA A 156 -10.19 14.83 1.50
C ALA A 156 -8.84 14.63 2.23
N ASN A 157 -8.67 13.52 2.95
CA ASN A 157 -7.37 13.17 3.53
C ASN A 157 -6.43 12.68 2.43
N ILE A 158 -5.24 13.28 2.34
CA ILE A 158 -4.23 12.97 1.32
C ILE A 158 -3.47 11.66 1.58
N ALA A 159 -3.55 11.10 2.79
CA ALA A 159 -2.84 9.88 3.17
C ALA A 159 -3.37 8.66 2.37
N VAL A 160 -2.62 8.20 1.38
CA VAL A 160 -3.01 7.06 0.54
C VAL A 160 -2.98 5.74 1.33
N TRP A 161 -2.10 5.62 2.32
CA TRP A 161 -1.94 4.45 3.17
C TRP A 161 -3.11 4.20 4.14
N SER A 162 -4.02 5.17 4.34
CA SER A 162 -5.24 5.00 5.15
C SER A 162 -6.47 4.62 4.32
N LYS A 163 -6.27 4.09 3.12
CA LYS A 163 -7.34 3.82 2.15
C LYS A 163 -7.11 2.52 1.39
N ALA A 164 -8.24 1.91 0.98
CA ALA A 164 -8.28 0.91 -0.07
C ALA A 164 -9.01 1.50 -1.29
N PHE A 165 -8.44 1.31 -2.46
CA PHE A 165 -8.94 1.85 -3.72
C PHE A 165 -9.37 0.73 -4.65
N ARG A 166 -10.54 0.85 -5.30
CA ARG A 166 -10.83 -0.04 -6.43
C ARG A 166 -9.80 0.18 -7.52
N ARG A 167 -9.23 -0.90 -8.04
CA ARG A 167 -8.24 -0.83 -9.12
C ARG A 167 -8.80 -0.15 -10.37
N GLU A 168 -10.08 -0.36 -10.68
CA GLU A 168 -10.78 0.32 -11.79
C GLU A 168 -10.85 1.84 -11.62
N LEU A 169 -11.06 2.33 -10.37
CA LEU A 169 -11.01 3.77 -10.10
C LEU A 169 -9.63 4.33 -10.38
N ILE A 170 -8.57 3.64 -9.95
CA ILE A 170 -7.21 4.07 -10.22
C ILE A 170 -7.00 4.15 -11.74
N GLY A 171 -7.25 3.07 -12.49
CA GLY A 171 -7.06 3.05 -13.94
C GLY A 171 -5.67 3.57 -14.34
N ASP A 172 -5.65 4.61 -15.16
CA ASP A 172 -4.41 5.27 -15.63
C ASP A 172 -3.87 6.35 -14.68
N THR A 173 -4.52 6.58 -13.52
CA THR A 173 -4.04 7.53 -12.52
C THR A 173 -2.71 7.07 -11.94
N ARG A 174 -1.73 8.00 -11.89
CA ARG A 174 -0.40 7.72 -11.34
C ARG A 174 0.05 8.84 -10.42
N PHE A 175 0.89 8.49 -9.47
CA PHE A 175 1.60 9.46 -8.64
C PHE A 175 2.52 10.31 -9.54
N PRO A 176 2.53 11.64 -9.35
CA PRO A 176 3.44 12.50 -10.11
C PRO A 176 4.90 12.24 -9.73
N ALA A 177 5.81 12.44 -10.69
CA ALA A 177 7.26 12.31 -10.50
C ALA A 177 7.82 13.51 -9.72
N ILE A 178 7.46 13.63 -8.44
CA ILE A 178 7.94 14.68 -7.53
C ILE A 178 8.41 14.05 -6.22
N ARG A 179 9.45 14.62 -5.60
CA ARG A 179 10.10 14.05 -4.41
C ARG A 179 9.23 14.10 -3.15
N MET A 180 8.38 15.11 -3.02
CA MET A 180 7.56 15.32 -1.83
C MET A 180 6.13 15.57 -2.23
N LYS A 181 5.18 15.11 -1.40
CA LYS A 181 3.74 15.33 -1.61
C LYS A 181 3.20 14.70 -2.90
N SER A 182 3.81 13.61 -3.36
CA SER A 182 3.30 12.81 -4.49
C SER A 182 1.86 12.34 -4.24
N ASP A 183 1.52 12.05 -2.99
CA ASP A 183 0.17 11.68 -2.52
C ASP A 183 -0.87 12.77 -2.82
N VAL A 184 -0.52 14.05 -2.64
CA VAL A 184 -1.42 15.17 -2.95
C VAL A 184 -1.82 15.16 -4.43
N GLY A 185 -0.83 14.96 -5.31
CA GLY A 185 -1.05 14.91 -6.75
C GLY A 185 -1.87 13.70 -7.18
N PHE A 186 -1.62 12.54 -6.57
CA PHE A 186 -2.41 11.33 -6.82
C PHE A 186 -3.84 11.49 -6.30
N MET A 187 -4.02 11.90 -5.04
CA MET A 187 -5.34 12.06 -4.43
C MET A 187 -6.18 13.12 -5.13
N LYS A 188 -5.56 14.20 -5.65
CA LYS A 188 -6.29 15.17 -6.45
C LYS A 188 -6.92 14.52 -7.69
N GLN A 189 -6.17 13.71 -8.44
CA GLN A 189 -6.68 12.99 -9.62
C GLN A 189 -7.80 12.01 -9.24
N ILE A 190 -7.67 11.32 -8.07
CA ILE A 190 -8.73 10.43 -7.56
C ILE A 190 -10.00 11.22 -7.22
N VAL A 191 -9.88 12.33 -6.49
CA VAL A 191 -11.02 13.19 -6.09
C VAL A 191 -11.73 13.79 -7.30
N ASP A 192 -10.99 14.19 -8.33
CA ASP A 192 -11.54 14.75 -9.58
C ASP A 192 -12.46 13.74 -10.30
N LYS A 193 -12.28 12.43 -10.08
CA LYS A 193 -13.17 11.36 -10.57
C LYS A 193 -14.48 11.22 -9.77
N LYS A 194 -14.64 11.97 -8.65
CA LYS A 194 -15.83 11.95 -7.78
C LYS A 194 -16.19 10.55 -7.27
N PRO A 195 -15.25 9.83 -6.64
CA PRO A 195 -15.48 8.45 -6.19
C PRO A 195 -16.54 8.39 -5.08
N LEU A 196 -17.26 7.29 -5.02
CA LEU A 196 -18.07 6.95 -3.86
C LEU A 196 -17.14 6.47 -2.74
N CYS A 197 -17.17 7.14 -1.60
CA CYS A 197 -16.32 6.83 -0.46
C CYS A 197 -17.11 6.21 0.69
N TYR A 198 -16.51 5.23 1.36
CA TYR A 198 -17.06 4.58 2.55
C TYR A 198 -16.04 4.62 3.68
N ALA A 199 -16.44 5.12 4.86
CA ALA A 199 -15.61 5.07 6.06
C ALA A 199 -15.95 3.83 6.88
N THR A 200 -14.98 2.97 7.10
CA THR A 200 -15.17 1.77 7.93
C THR A 200 -15.25 2.11 9.41
N HIS A 201 -14.65 3.23 9.83
CA HIS A 201 -14.44 3.63 11.22
C HIS A 201 -13.78 2.55 12.08
N GLN A 202 -12.98 1.71 11.44
CA GLN A 202 -12.16 0.71 12.10
C GLN A 202 -10.73 1.23 12.24
N LEU A 203 -10.16 1.10 13.42
CA LEU A 203 -8.77 1.44 13.68
C LEU A 203 -7.87 0.32 13.15
N MET A 204 -7.16 0.58 12.04
CA MET A 204 -6.44 -0.46 11.30
C MET A 204 -4.93 -0.22 11.18
N TYR A 205 -4.47 1.04 11.30
CA TYR A 205 -3.14 1.42 10.88
C TYR A 205 -2.37 2.15 11.98
N TYR A 206 -1.08 1.86 12.12
CA TYR A 206 -0.15 2.61 12.94
C TYR A 206 0.83 3.36 12.04
N TYR A 207 0.78 4.69 12.10
CA TYR A 207 1.69 5.57 11.40
C TYR A 207 2.89 5.91 12.30
N ASN A 208 4.08 5.46 11.92
CA ASN A 208 5.33 5.70 12.62
C ASN A 208 5.90 7.08 12.25
N PHE A 209 5.18 8.13 12.68
CA PHE A 209 5.47 9.51 12.32
C PHE A 209 6.83 9.97 12.86
N MET A 210 7.57 10.74 12.04
CA MET A 210 8.85 11.36 12.42
C MET A 210 9.93 10.37 12.86
N ARG A 211 9.93 9.14 12.33
CA ARG A 211 11.05 8.25 12.61
C ARG A 211 12.37 8.88 12.14
N PRO A 212 13.50 8.69 12.88
CA PRO A 212 14.79 9.20 12.44
C PRO A 212 15.16 8.75 11.04
N GLY A 213 15.52 9.69 10.16
CA GLY A 213 15.89 9.43 8.77
C GLY A 213 14.71 9.25 7.80
N SER A 214 13.45 9.39 8.24
CA SER A 214 12.30 9.43 7.33
C SER A 214 12.30 10.69 6.48
N GLN A 215 11.67 10.64 5.29
CA GLN A 215 11.53 11.83 4.44
C GLN A 215 10.81 12.97 5.17
N THR A 216 9.81 12.65 5.97
CA THR A 216 9.07 13.64 6.78
C THR A 216 9.96 14.30 7.82
N GLU A 217 10.77 13.51 8.58
CA GLU A 217 11.70 14.05 9.58
C GLU A 217 12.76 14.95 8.93
N LEU A 218 13.36 14.49 7.84
CA LEU A 218 14.38 15.26 7.11
C LEU A 218 13.81 16.59 6.56
N TYR A 219 12.59 16.57 6.03
CA TYR A 219 11.92 17.78 5.55
C TYR A 219 11.61 18.77 6.67
N GLU A 220 11.04 18.32 7.78
CA GLU A 220 10.72 19.19 8.92
C GLU A 220 11.98 19.72 9.61
N ARG A 221 13.07 18.95 9.62
CA ARG A 221 14.36 19.42 10.11
C ARG A 221 14.94 20.51 9.21
N ALA A 222 14.99 20.29 7.89
CA ALA A 222 15.48 21.28 6.95
C ALA A 222 14.66 22.59 6.96
N LYS A 223 13.34 22.49 7.18
CA LYS A 223 12.47 23.64 7.31
C LYS A 223 12.81 24.46 8.57
N ARG A 224 13.02 23.81 9.72
CA ARG A 224 13.41 24.50 10.97
C ARG A 224 14.77 25.18 10.84
N GLU A 225 15.78 24.50 10.24
CA GLU A 225 17.11 25.06 9.99
C GLU A 225 17.08 26.28 9.04
N ALA A 226 16.06 26.40 8.19
CA ALA A 226 15.90 27.55 7.28
C ALA A 226 15.16 28.74 7.92
N GLU A 227 14.47 28.54 9.03
CA GLU A 227 13.73 29.59 9.80
C GLU A 227 14.60 30.20 10.92
N GLU A 228 15.75 29.59 11.26
CA GLU A 228 16.79 30.10 12.18
C GLU A 228 17.85 30.98 11.46
#